data_100db542281ae644c7a3ba5243249bcd
#
_entry.id   100db542281ae644c7a3ba5243249bcd
#
_cell.length_a   1.000
_cell.length_b   1.000
_cell.length_c   1.000
_cell.angle_alpha   90.00
_cell.angle_beta   90.00
_cell.angle_gamma   90.00
#
_symmetry.space_group_name_H-M   'P 1'
#
loop_
_entity.id
_entity.type
_entity.pdbx_description
1 polymer ?
#
loop_
_entity_poly.entity_id
_entity_poly.type
_entity_poly.pdbx_seq_one_letter_code
_entity_poly.pdbx_strand_id
1 'polypeptide(L)'
;MAPTLVSNAIASPTGKAVTLDPVRPNLGVDIAYQKKLDALIARMAAAMNRAILAVYRANPPELAQDESSPAALRAAMNSLGREWAKRFDDFAEHDAKRFVRSATGSADRAFAASLKKAGFTVEFKMGKAASEIITAAVAENVALIKSIPEQYLTQVEGVVMRGVAVGRDLGSVATELQAQFGVTKRRAALIARDQNNKATAAITRARQLEVGSAEAEWVHSAGGRKPRPTHVANNNKKYKIAEGWLDPATDKRIWPGTEINCRCVSRTIIKGLK
;
A
#
# COMPACT_ATOMS: atom_id res chain seq x y z
N MET A 1 -26.72 -22.75 -17.64
CA MET A 1 -27.30 -22.49 -16.32
C MET A 1 -26.64 -21.26 -15.76
N ALA A 2 -27.33 -20.14 -15.67
CA ALA A 2 -26.85 -18.90 -15.07
C ALA A 2 -26.65 -19.12 -13.55
N PRO A 3 -25.57 -18.62 -12.93
CA PRO A 3 -25.41 -18.71 -11.50
C PRO A 3 -26.51 -17.87 -10.86
N THR A 4 -27.31 -18.49 -10.04
CA THR A 4 -28.31 -17.84 -9.20
C THR A 4 -27.56 -16.85 -8.31
N LEU A 5 -27.61 -15.59 -8.66
CA LEU A 5 -27.24 -14.48 -7.78
C LEU A 5 -28.20 -14.57 -6.58
N VAL A 6 -27.67 -14.95 -5.43
CA VAL A 6 -28.35 -14.69 -4.15
C VAL A 6 -28.19 -13.20 -3.89
N SER A 7 -28.87 -12.41 -4.72
CA SER A 7 -29.06 -10.99 -4.50
C SER A 7 -30.32 -10.81 -3.66
N ASN A 8 -30.31 -11.32 -2.46
CA ASN A 8 -31.27 -10.82 -1.47
C ASN A 8 -30.67 -9.57 -0.87
N ALA A 9 -31.04 -8.41 -1.43
CA ALA A 9 -30.81 -7.15 -0.77
C ALA A 9 -31.29 -7.30 0.68
N ILE A 10 -30.38 -7.28 1.62
CA ILE A 10 -30.77 -7.33 3.03
C ILE A 10 -31.44 -6.02 3.41
N ALA A 11 -32.58 -6.12 4.07
CA ALA A 11 -33.29 -4.96 4.58
C ALA A 11 -33.55 -5.11 6.08
N SER A 12 -33.51 -3.99 6.79
CA SER A 12 -33.77 -4.01 8.22
C SER A 12 -35.23 -4.43 8.52
N PRO A 13 -35.44 -5.47 9.34
CA PRO A 13 -36.78 -5.95 9.67
C PRO A 13 -37.61 -4.94 10.46
N THR A 14 -36.98 -3.92 11.05
CA THR A 14 -37.66 -2.88 11.82
C THR A 14 -38.28 -1.77 10.97
N GLY A 15 -38.16 -1.83 9.63
CA GLY A 15 -38.59 -0.79 8.71
C GLY A 15 -37.75 0.50 8.74
N LYS A 16 -36.78 0.61 9.66
CA LYS A 16 -35.86 1.77 9.77
C LYS A 16 -34.52 1.45 9.16
N ALA A 17 -33.88 2.46 8.55
CA ALA A 17 -32.51 2.30 8.07
C ALA A 17 -31.53 2.09 9.24
N VAL A 18 -30.58 1.16 9.07
CA VAL A 18 -29.55 0.85 10.05
C VAL A 18 -28.19 1.25 9.48
N THR A 19 -27.44 2.02 10.24
CA THR A 19 -26.06 2.39 9.91
C THR A 19 -25.10 1.45 10.63
N LEU A 20 -24.23 0.77 9.87
CA LEU A 20 -23.31 -0.23 10.38
C LEU A 20 -22.03 0.43 10.94
N ASP A 21 -21.30 -0.30 11.78
CA ASP A 21 -19.95 0.11 12.16
C ASP A 21 -19.02 0.11 10.91
N PRO A 22 -18.13 1.10 10.76
CA PRO A 22 -17.26 1.16 9.60
C PRO A 22 -16.19 0.08 9.63
N VAL A 23 -15.90 -0.53 8.49
CA VAL A 23 -14.78 -1.47 8.34
C VAL A 23 -13.48 -0.68 8.27
N ARG A 24 -12.57 -0.96 9.19
CA ARG A 24 -11.25 -0.33 9.25
C ARG A 24 -10.16 -1.28 8.79
N PRO A 25 -9.10 -0.78 8.12
CA PRO A 25 -7.93 -1.58 7.80
C PRO A 25 -7.31 -2.21 9.06
N ASN A 26 -6.93 -3.47 8.95
CA ASN A 26 -6.32 -4.19 10.07
C ASN A 26 -4.85 -3.76 10.23
N LEU A 27 -4.55 -3.10 11.34
CA LEU A 27 -3.20 -2.61 11.64
C LEU A 27 -2.17 -3.75 11.80
N GLY A 28 -2.59 -4.92 12.27
CA GLY A 28 -1.71 -6.09 12.38
C GLY A 28 -1.22 -6.59 11.02
N VAL A 29 -2.08 -6.52 9.99
CA VAL A 29 -1.72 -6.86 8.60
C VAL A 29 -0.69 -5.87 8.07
N ASP A 30 -0.91 -4.57 8.28
CA ASP A 30 0.01 -3.49 7.89
C ASP A 30 1.40 -3.69 8.54
N ILE A 31 1.45 -3.82 9.87
CA ILE A 31 2.69 -3.99 10.64
C ILE A 31 3.46 -5.25 10.21
N ALA A 32 2.76 -6.37 10.04
CA ALA A 32 3.40 -7.63 9.64
C ALA A 32 4.02 -7.53 8.25
N TYR A 33 3.35 -6.87 7.33
CA TYR A 33 3.85 -6.67 5.97
C TYR A 33 5.01 -5.68 5.94
N GLN A 34 4.90 -4.55 6.64
CA GLN A 34 5.96 -3.56 6.77
C GLN A 34 7.24 -4.19 7.34
N LYS A 35 7.15 -5.02 8.38
CA LYS A 35 8.32 -5.71 8.97
C LYS A 35 9.08 -6.55 7.93
N LYS A 36 8.38 -7.23 7.04
CA LYS A 36 9.01 -8.03 5.99
C LYS A 36 9.72 -7.16 4.95
N LEU A 37 9.08 -6.08 4.50
CA LEU A 37 9.69 -5.11 3.59
C LEU A 37 10.92 -4.45 4.22
N ASP A 38 10.82 -4.02 5.47
CA ASP A 38 11.93 -3.41 6.22
C ASP A 38 13.12 -4.36 6.33
N ALA A 39 12.88 -5.66 6.60
CA ALA A 39 13.94 -6.66 6.67
C ALA A 39 14.62 -6.89 5.31
N LEU A 40 13.86 -6.88 4.22
CA LEU A 40 14.41 -7.04 2.87
C LEU A 40 15.25 -5.81 2.47
N ILE A 41 14.74 -4.60 2.74
CA ILE A 41 15.44 -3.33 2.50
C ILE A 41 16.72 -3.23 3.33
N ALA A 42 16.69 -3.64 4.59
CA ALA A 42 17.87 -3.62 5.46
C ALA A 42 19.00 -4.54 4.93
N ARG A 43 18.63 -5.74 4.45
CA ARG A 43 19.59 -6.66 3.83
C ARG A 43 20.17 -6.09 2.54
N MET A 44 19.35 -5.47 1.70
CA MET A 44 19.81 -4.80 0.47
C MET A 44 20.78 -3.67 0.78
N ALA A 45 20.41 -2.77 1.69
CA ALA A 45 21.25 -1.64 2.07
C ALA A 45 22.60 -2.10 2.68
N ALA A 46 22.58 -3.13 3.53
CA ALA A 46 23.80 -3.69 4.10
C ALA A 46 24.71 -4.34 3.04
N ALA A 47 24.14 -5.02 2.05
CA ALA A 47 24.93 -5.60 0.95
C ALA A 47 25.57 -4.51 0.09
N MET A 48 24.78 -3.48 -0.28
CA MET A 48 25.28 -2.32 -1.04
C MET A 48 26.39 -1.58 -0.30
N ASN A 49 26.19 -1.27 0.98
CA ASN A 49 27.20 -0.59 1.80
C ASN A 49 28.50 -1.40 1.85
N ARG A 50 28.42 -2.71 2.10
CA ARG A 50 29.63 -3.56 2.13
C ARG A 50 30.39 -3.53 0.81
N ALA A 51 29.69 -3.64 -0.31
CA ALA A 51 30.34 -3.66 -1.63
C ALA A 51 30.96 -2.31 -1.96
N ILE A 52 30.26 -1.21 -1.71
CA ILE A 52 30.78 0.15 -1.94
C ILE A 52 32.03 0.39 -1.07
N LEU A 53 31.95 0.06 0.22
CA LEU A 53 33.09 0.19 1.15
C LEU A 53 34.29 -0.67 0.73
N ALA A 54 34.07 -1.88 0.22
CA ALA A 54 35.11 -2.75 -0.25
C ALA A 54 35.86 -2.14 -1.46
N VAL A 55 35.12 -1.62 -2.44
CA VAL A 55 35.71 -0.97 -3.62
C VAL A 55 36.45 0.32 -3.25
N TYR A 56 35.90 1.15 -2.35
CA TYR A 56 36.56 2.36 -1.86
C TYR A 56 37.87 2.06 -1.12
N ARG A 57 37.92 0.99 -0.32
CA ARG A 57 39.12 0.59 0.39
C ARG A 57 40.20 0.00 -0.54
N ALA A 58 39.78 -0.72 -1.57
CA ALA A 58 40.67 -1.28 -2.57
C ALA A 58 41.25 -0.20 -3.51
N ASN A 59 40.48 0.85 -3.74
CA ASN A 59 40.82 1.95 -4.64
C ASN A 59 40.47 3.28 -3.98
N PRO A 60 41.26 3.74 -2.97
CA PRO A 60 41.00 5.04 -2.37
C PRO A 60 41.11 6.12 -3.43
N PRO A 61 40.16 7.08 -3.50
CA PRO A 61 40.24 8.16 -4.47
C PRO A 61 41.43 9.06 -4.12
N GLU A 62 42.57 8.80 -4.72
CA GLU A 62 43.63 9.81 -4.86
C GLU A 62 43.13 10.82 -5.88
N LEU A 63 43.31 12.11 -5.57
CA LEU A 63 42.82 13.25 -6.34
C LEU A 63 42.77 12.99 -7.87
N ALA A 64 41.56 12.79 -8.38
CA ALA A 64 41.07 13.09 -9.71
C ALA A 64 41.76 12.48 -10.95
N GLN A 65 42.62 11.46 -10.92
CA GLN A 65 43.30 10.99 -12.14
C GLN A 65 43.22 9.49 -12.46
N ASP A 66 42.66 8.63 -11.58
CA ASP A 66 42.55 7.20 -11.91
C ASP A 66 41.10 6.81 -12.30
N GLU A 67 40.92 6.49 -13.57
CA GLU A 67 39.64 6.03 -14.17
C GLU A 67 39.10 4.70 -13.60
N SER A 68 39.87 3.97 -12.80
CA SER A 68 39.51 2.61 -12.34
C SER A 68 38.44 2.57 -11.25
N SER A 69 38.39 3.54 -10.35
CA SER A 69 37.48 3.54 -9.19
C SER A 69 36.00 3.72 -9.57
N PRO A 70 35.61 4.70 -10.44
CA PRO A 70 34.19 4.86 -10.82
C PRO A 70 33.65 3.67 -11.63
N ALA A 71 34.45 3.08 -12.48
CA ALA A 71 34.05 1.92 -13.29
C ALA A 71 33.83 0.67 -12.42
N ALA A 72 34.74 0.40 -11.48
CA ALA A 72 34.63 -0.70 -10.53
C ALA A 72 33.42 -0.55 -9.60
N LEU A 73 33.16 0.66 -9.08
CA LEU A 73 31.98 0.98 -8.26
C LEU A 73 30.69 0.76 -9.05
N ARG A 74 30.61 1.25 -10.27
CA ARG A 74 29.44 1.08 -11.13
C ARG A 74 29.21 -0.39 -11.47
N ALA A 75 30.25 -1.16 -11.78
CA ALA A 75 30.14 -2.59 -12.05
C ALA A 75 29.61 -3.37 -10.84
N ALA A 76 30.15 -3.09 -9.64
CA ALA A 76 29.67 -3.70 -8.40
C ALA A 76 28.20 -3.36 -8.09
N MET A 77 27.81 -2.09 -8.24
CA MET A 77 26.44 -1.65 -8.05
C MET A 77 25.48 -2.27 -9.05
N ASN A 78 25.85 -2.36 -10.32
CA ASN A 78 25.03 -2.98 -11.37
C ASN A 78 24.82 -4.49 -11.12
N SER A 79 25.87 -5.20 -10.67
CA SER A 79 25.76 -6.61 -10.33
C SER A 79 24.82 -6.85 -9.17
N LEU A 80 25.01 -6.12 -8.05
CA LEU A 80 24.14 -6.20 -6.89
C LEU A 80 22.73 -5.71 -7.21
N GLY A 81 22.59 -4.71 -8.07
CA GLY A 81 21.31 -4.20 -8.53
C GLY A 81 20.44 -5.30 -9.16
N ARG A 82 21.01 -6.08 -10.07
CA ARG A 82 20.31 -7.22 -10.69
C ARG A 82 19.95 -8.31 -9.67
N GLU A 83 20.85 -8.61 -8.76
CA GLU A 83 20.59 -9.60 -7.70
C GLU A 83 19.42 -9.15 -6.80
N TRP A 84 19.44 -7.91 -6.34
CA TRP A 84 18.40 -7.40 -5.45
C TRP A 84 17.07 -7.16 -6.16
N ALA A 85 17.07 -6.75 -7.43
CA ALA A 85 15.85 -6.70 -8.24
C ALA A 85 15.16 -8.07 -8.27
N LYS A 86 15.90 -9.14 -8.54
CA LYS A 86 15.37 -10.51 -8.52
C LYS A 86 14.80 -10.90 -7.15
N ARG A 87 15.50 -10.58 -6.05
CA ARG A 87 15.02 -10.88 -4.69
C ARG A 87 13.73 -10.14 -4.34
N PHE A 88 13.58 -8.90 -4.82
CA PHE A 88 12.33 -8.15 -4.66
C PHE A 88 11.22 -8.68 -5.56
N ASP A 89 11.54 -9.18 -6.75
CA ASP A 89 10.58 -9.86 -7.63
C ASP A 89 10.03 -11.12 -6.96
N ASP A 90 10.90 -12.00 -6.46
CA ASP A 90 10.52 -13.23 -5.74
C ASP A 90 9.65 -12.91 -4.50
N PHE A 91 10.05 -11.88 -3.73
CA PHE A 91 9.27 -11.41 -2.59
C PHE A 91 7.89 -10.89 -3.02
N ALA A 92 7.84 -10.07 -4.09
CA ALA A 92 6.60 -9.48 -4.56
C ALA A 92 5.59 -10.55 -5.00
N GLU A 93 6.02 -11.57 -5.73
CA GLU A 93 5.14 -12.64 -6.20
C GLU A 93 4.46 -13.42 -5.06
N HIS A 94 5.17 -13.66 -3.96
CA HIS A 94 4.67 -14.44 -2.83
C HIS A 94 3.96 -13.57 -1.78
N ASP A 95 4.60 -12.50 -1.36
CA ASP A 95 4.13 -11.73 -0.20
C ASP A 95 3.03 -10.74 -0.56
N ALA A 96 2.96 -10.22 -1.80
CA ALA A 96 1.85 -9.38 -2.24
C ALA A 96 0.52 -10.13 -2.20
N LYS A 97 0.47 -11.36 -2.73
CA LYS A 97 -0.74 -12.21 -2.70
C LYS A 97 -1.19 -12.50 -1.27
N ARG A 98 -0.24 -12.85 -0.40
CA ARG A 98 -0.53 -13.13 1.01
C ARG A 98 -1.04 -11.90 1.73
N PHE A 99 -0.41 -10.77 1.52
CA PHE A 99 -0.80 -9.50 2.11
C PHE A 99 -2.21 -9.08 1.70
N VAL A 100 -2.51 -9.03 0.39
CA VAL A 100 -3.83 -8.65 -0.12
C VAL A 100 -4.92 -9.59 0.40
N ARG A 101 -4.69 -10.91 0.39
CA ARG A 101 -5.63 -11.87 0.96
C ARG A 101 -5.85 -11.67 2.45
N SER A 102 -4.82 -11.31 3.21
CA SER A 102 -4.94 -11.02 4.64
C SER A 102 -5.74 -9.75 4.89
N ALA A 103 -5.52 -8.69 4.10
CA ALA A 103 -6.23 -7.43 4.20
C ALA A 103 -7.72 -7.60 3.83
N THR A 104 -8.01 -8.22 2.68
CA THR A 104 -9.38 -8.45 2.20
C THR A 104 -10.14 -9.42 3.12
N GLY A 105 -9.54 -10.51 3.54
CA GLY A 105 -10.16 -11.46 4.48
C GLY A 105 -10.40 -10.85 5.86
N SER A 106 -9.56 -9.93 6.33
CA SER A 106 -9.81 -9.18 7.56
C SER A 106 -11.00 -8.23 7.39
N ALA A 107 -11.11 -7.55 6.25
CA ALA A 107 -12.21 -6.66 5.94
C ALA A 107 -13.55 -7.43 5.81
N ASP A 108 -13.55 -8.59 5.16
CA ASP A 108 -14.73 -9.46 5.06
C ASP A 108 -15.25 -9.89 6.44
N ARG A 109 -14.35 -10.33 7.33
CA ARG A 109 -14.72 -10.70 8.71
C ARG A 109 -15.24 -9.52 9.50
N ALA A 110 -14.63 -8.35 9.38
CA ALA A 110 -15.08 -7.14 10.08
C ALA A 110 -16.45 -6.68 9.57
N PHE A 111 -16.70 -6.77 8.28
CA PHE A 111 -17.99 -6.41 7.69
C PHE A 111 -19.08 -7.41 8.09
N ALA A 112 -18.81 -8.71 8.03
CA ALA A 112 -19.74 -9.75 8.50
C ALA A 112 -20.07 -9.57 10.00
N ALA A 113 -19.08 -9.24 10.82
CA ALA A 113 -19.30 -8.97 12.24
C ALA A 113 -20.19 -7.73 12.46
N SER A 114 -19.98 -6.67 11.69
CA SER A 114 -20.81 -5.45 11.74
C SER A 114 -22.26 -5.74 11.33
N LEU A 115 -22.47 -6.56 10.28
CA LEU A 115 -23.79 -7.03 9.85
C LEU A 115 -24.45 -7.88 10.96
N LYS A 116 -23.71 -8.84 11.54
CA LYS A 116 -24.21 -9.70 12.61
C LYS A 116 -24.67 -8.90 13.83
N LYS A 117 -23.91 -7.87 14.22
CA LYS A 117 -24.28 -6.94 15.30
C LYS A 117 -25.59 -6.20 15.01
N ALA A 118 -25.89 -5.93 13.73
CA ALA A 118 -27.12 -5.32 13.28
C ALA A 118 -28.28 -6.32 13.02
N GLY A 119 -28.08 -7.61 13.35
CA GLY A 119 -29.12 -8.66 13.22
C GLY A 119 -29.09 -9.41 11.87
N PHE A 120 -28.08 -9.20 11.04
CA PHE A 120 -27.96 -9.88 9.73
C PHE A 120 -26.88 -10.95 9.77
N THR A 121 -27.21 -12.17 9.32
CA THR A 121 -26.20 -13.24 9.13
C THR A 121 -25.91 -13.36 7.63
N VAL A 122 -24.68 -13.04 7.24
CA VAL A 122 -24.20 -13.10 5.85
C VAL A 122 -22.90 -13.87 5.78
N GLU A 123 -22.80 -14.79 4.83
CA GLU A 123 -21.57 -15.48 4.47
C GLU A 123 -21.09 -14.97 3.12
N PHE A 124 -19.92 -14.34 3.11
CA PHE A 124 -19.34 -13.83 1.86
C PHE A 124 -18.57 -14.93 1.14
N LYS A 125 -18.98 -15.20 -0.10
CA LYS A 125 -18.28 -16.11 -1.01
C LYS A 125 -17.36 -15.34 -1.96
N MET A 126 -16.33 -16.02 -2.46
CA MET A 126 -15.42 -15.45 -3.46
C MET A 126 -16.14 -15.41 -4.82
N GLY A 127 -16.80 -14.32 -5.11
CA GLY A 127 -17.41 -14.05 -6.40
C GLY A 127 -16.43 -13.41 -7.40
N LYS A 128 -16.87 -13.25 -8.64
CA LYS A 128 -16.07 -12.65 -9.73
C LYS A 128 -15.56 -11.26 -9.37
N ALA A 129 -16.43 -10.36 -8.90
CA ALA A 129 -16.06 -8.99 -8.53
C ALA A 129 -14.99 -8.95 -7.41
N ALA A 130 -15.13 -9.77 -6.37
CA ALA A 130 -14.14 -9.85 -5.30
C ALA A 130 -12.80 -10.40 -5.80
N SER A 131 -12.83 -11.39 -6.70
CA SER A 131 -11.62 -11.97 -7.32
C SER A 131 -10.90 -10.95 -8.21
N GLU A 132 -11.61 -10.17 -9.01
CA GLU A 132 -11.04 -9.11 -9.84
C GLU A 132 -10.39 -8.00 -8.99
N ILE A 133 -11.04 -7.59 -7.90
CA ILE A 133 -10.48 -6.62 -6.94
C ILE A 133 -9.17 -7.14 -6.32
N ILE A 134 -9.16 -8.40 -5.88
CA ILE A 134 -7.94 -9.01 -5.32
C ILE A 134 -6.83 -9.06 -6.36
N THR A 135 -7.14 -9.45 -7.59
CA THR A 135 -6.17 -9.52 -8.69
C THR A 135 -5.57 -8.14 -8.99
N ALA A 136 -6.39 -7.10 -9.11
CA ALA A 136 -5.94 -5.73 -9.33
C ALA A 136 -5.09 -5.21 -8.17
N ALA A 137 -5.52 -5.44 -6.93
CA ALA A 137 -4.76 -5.04 -5.74
C ALA A 137 -3.40 -5.76 -5.64
N VAL A 138 -3.33 -7.04 -6.01
CA VAL A 138 -2.07 -7.79 -6.08
C VAL A 138 -1.15 -7.19 -7.13
N ALA A 139 -1.65 -6.91 -8.34
CA ALA A 139 -0.84 -6.35 -9.43
C ALA A 139 -0.26 -4.97 -9.06
N GLU A 140 -1.07 -4.07 -8.49
CA GLU A 140 -0.60 -2.77 -8.00
C GLU A 140 0.47 -2.93 -6.92
N ASN A 141 0.25 -3.82 -5.96
CA ASN A 141 1.20 -4.04 -4.87
C ASN A 141 2.52 -4.63 -5.37
N VAL A 142 2.49 -5.59 -6.30
CA VAL A 142 3.69 -6.14 -6.95
C VAL A 142 4.51 -5.04 -7.64
N ALA A 143 3.86 -4.19 -8.43
CA ALA A 143 4.54 -3.08 -9.11
C ALA A 143 5.21 -2.11 -8.14
N LEU A 144 4.53 -1.77 -7.03
CA LEU A 144 5.09 -0.91 -6.00
C LEU A 144 6.29 -1.53 -5.28
N ILE A 145 6.26 -2.83 -4.98
CA ILE A 145 7.40 -3.53 -4.36
C ILE A 145 8.61 -3.53 -5.30
N LYS A 146 8.42 -3.87 -6.58
CA LYS A 146 9.49 -3.91 -7.59
C LYS A 146 10.15 -2.55 -7.80
N SER A 147 9.42 -1.46 -7.63
CA SER A 147 9.96 -0.10 -7.71
C SER A 147 10.84 0.31 -6.53
N ILE A 148 10.87 -0.44 -5.42
CA ILE A 148 11.69 -0.09 -4.24
C ILE A 148 13.18 -0.22 -4.53
N PRO A 149 13.69 -1.38 -5.01
CA PRO A 149 15.12 -1.52 -5.31
C PRO A 149 15.57 -0.60 -6.42
N GLU A 150 14.78 -0.42 -7.47
CA GLU A 150 15.12 0.47 -8.59
C GLU A 150 15.39 1.90 -8.12
N GLN A 151 14.47 2.49 -7.34
CA GLN A 151 14.65 3.83 -6.82
C GLN A 151 15.79 3.93 -5.81
N TYR A 152 15.96 2.92 -4.95
CA TYR A 152 17.07 2.89 -4.01
C TYR A 152 18.43 2.88 -4.73
N LEU A 153 18.57 2.01 -5.71
CA LEU A 153 19.81 1.86 -6.48
C LEU A 153 20.18 3.11 -7.25
N THR A 154 19.21 3.74 -7.92
CA THR A 154 19.41 5.03 -8.61
C THR A 154 19.92 6.11 -7.66
N GLN A 155 19.35 6.21 -6.46
CA GLN A 155 19.79 7.19 -5.47
C GLN A 155 21.17 6.86 -4.90
N VAL A 156 21.46 5.60 -4.62
CA VAL A 156 22.76 5.13 -4.13
C VAL A 156 23.85 5.40 -5.17
N GLU A 157 23.60 5.11 -6.45
CA GLU A 157 24.53 5.42 -7.54
C GLU A 157 24.83 6.91 -7.59
N GLY A 158 23.81 7.76 -7.52
CA GLY A 158 23.99 9.21 -7.49
C GLY A 158 24.83 9.69 -6.30
N VAL A 159 24.64 9.13 -5.11
CA VAL A 159 25.45 9.46 -3.93
C VAL A 159 26.91 9.07 -4.15
N VAL A 160 27.17 7.85 -4.60
CA VAL A 160 28.52 7.31 -4.81
C VAL A 160 29.24 8.08 -5.90
N MET A 161 28.62 8.30 -7.06
CA MET A 161 29.26 9.03 -8.19
C MET A 161 29.57 10.48 -7.83
N ARG A 162 28.68 11.17 -7.11
CA ARG A 162 28.97 12.53 -6.59
C ARG A 162 30.13 12.49 -5.58
N GLY A 163 30.17 11.48 -4.70
CA GLY A 163 31.26 11.30 -3.75
C GLY A 163 32.61 11.17 -4.44
N VAL A 164 32.68 10.36 -5.50
CA VAL A 164 33.91 10.21 -6.30
C VAL A 164 34.26 11.53 -7.02
N ALA A 165 33.30 12.18 -7.68
CA ALA A 165 33.54 13.38 -8.48
C ALA A 165 34.08 14.57 -7.68
N VAL A 166 33.78 14.67 -6.39
CA VAL A 166 34.23 15.77 -5.51
C VAL A 166 35.29 15.37 -4.50
N GLY A 167 35.84 14.15 -4.62
CA GLY A 167 36.87 13.66 -3.71
C GLY A 167 36.39 13.52 -2.25
N ARG A 168 35.10 13.21 -2.05
CA ARG A 168 34.54 13.06 -0.68
C ARG A 168 35.13 11.85 0.02
N ASP A 169 35.38 12.04 1.33
CA ASP A 169 35.79 10.93 2.18
C ASP A 169 34.70 9.88 2.33
N LEU A 170 35.11 8.68 2.70
CA LEU A 170 34.24 7.53 2.90
C LEU A 170 33.16 7.77 3.96
N GLY A 171 33.45 8.55 5.00
CA GLY A 171 32.51 8.86 6.07
C GLY A 171 31.32 9.69 5.58
N SER A 172 31.59 10.68 4.75
CA SER A 172 30.55 11.51 4.11
C SER A 172 29.63 10.67 3.22
N VAL A 173 30.20 9.79 2.38
CA VAL A 173 29.42 8.87 1.53
C VAL A 173 28.59 7.91 2.39
N ALA A 174 29.16 7.30 3.44
CA ALA A 174 28.45 6.41 4.34
C ALA A 174 27.25 7.10 5.02
N THR A 175 27.41 8.35 5.44
CA THR A 175 26.34 9.15 6.05
C THR A 175 25.18 9.39 5.06
N GLU A 176 25.48 9.74 3.81
CA GLU A 176 24.44 9.92 2.79
C GLU A 176 23.71 8.59 2.44
N LEU A 177 24.43 7.47 2.39
CA LEU A 177 23.84 6.14 2.18
C LEU A 177 22.90 5.75 3.32
N GLN A 178 23.25 6.06 4.58
CA GLN A 178 22.37 5.84 5.72
C GLN A 178 21.12 6.71 5.67
N ALA A 179 21.24 7.96 5.24
CA ALA A 179 20.08 8.84 5.03
C ALA A 179 19.15 8.27 3.95
N GLN A 180 19.70 7.77 2.84
CA GLN A 180 18.93 7.16 1.76
C GLN A 180 18.21 5.87 2.20
N PHE A 181 18.81 5.04 3.02
CA PHE A 181 18.17 3.89 3.64
C PHE A 181 16.93 4.30 4.44
N GLY A 182 17.03 5.36 5.25
CA GLY A 182 15.91 5.91 6.01
C GLY A 182 14.75 6.42 5.12
N VAL A 183 15.04 7.03 3.97
CA VAL A 183 14.04 7.44 2.97
C VAL A 183 13.31 6.22 2.43
N THR A 184 14.03 5.18 2.05
CA THR A 184 13.48 3.95 1.47
C THR A 184 12.57 3.21 2.46
N LYS A 185 12.95 3.12 3.74
CA LYS A 185 12.09 2.56 4.80
C LYS A 185 10.79 3.34 4.97
N ARG A 186 10.84 4.68 4.99
CA ARG A 186 9.62 5.51 5.10
C ARG A 186 8.69 5.28 3.90
N ARG A 187 9.23 5.13 2.69
CA ARG A 187 8.47 4.82 1.49
C ARG A 187 7.81 3.44 1.58
N ALA A 188 8.52 2.42 2.03
CA ALA A 188 7.97 1.07 2.22
C ALA A 188 6.83 1.06 3.25
N ALA A 189 6.97 1.79 4.35
CA ALA A 189 5.91 1.96 5.35
C ALA A 189 4.67 2.66 4.77
N LEU A 190 4.87 3.65 3.89
CA LEU A 190 3.77 4.30 3.19
C LEU A 190 3.06 3.33 2.23
N ILE A 191 3.82 2.55 1.46
CA ILE A 191 3.27 1.53 0.55
C ILE A 191 2.44 0.50 1.32
N ALA A 192 2.97 -0.07 2.40
CA ALA A 192 2.26 -1.08 3.19
C ALA A 192 0.92 -0.54 3.70
N ARG A 193 0.91 0.64 4.30
CA ARG A 193 -0.31 1.27 4.82
C ARG A 193 -1.30 1.64 3.73
N ASP A 194 -0.84 2.28 2.66
CA ASP A 194 -1.69 2.73 1.55
C ASP A 194 -2.38 1.55 0.87
N GLN A 195 -1.64 0.49 0.60
CA GLN A 195 -2.16 -0.72 -0.01
C GLN A 195 -3.15 -1.47 0.91
N ASN A 196 -2.91 -1.49 2.22
CA ASN A 196 -3.87 -2.05 3.18
C ASN A 196 -5.19 -1.26 3.20
N ASN A 197 -5.12 0.07 3.17
CA ASN A 197 -6.31 0.93 3.10
C ASN A 197 -7.08 0.69 1.80
N LYS A 198 -6.41 0.69 0.66
CA LYS A 198 -7.01 0.49 -0.66
C LYS A 198 -7.66 -0.89 -0.80
N ALA A 199 -6.97 -1.96 -0.41
CA ALA A 199 -7.50 -3.31 -0.46
C ALA A 199 -8.74 -3.46 0.45
N THR A 200 -8.69 -2.90 1.66
CA THR A 200 -9.84 -2.88 2.57
C THR A 200 -11.02 -2.09 2.00
N ALA A 201 -10.78 -0.90 1.45
CA ALA A 201 -11.81 -0.06 0.86
C ALA A 201 -12.49 -0.73 -0.34
N ALA A 202 -11.69 -1.31 -1.24
CA ALA A 202 -12.19 -1.94 -2.45
C ALA A 202 -13.06 -3.16 -2.16
N ILE A 203 -12.62 -4.07 -1.28
CA ILE A 203 -13.41 -5.25 -0.92
C ILE A 203 -14.66 -4.85 -0.12
N THR A 204 -14.57 -3.88 0.79
CA THR A 204 -15.71 -3.38 1.54
C THR A 204 -16.78 -2.82 0.59
N ARG A 205 -16.39 -2.02 -0.42
CA ARG A 205 -17.31 -1.52 -1.43
C ARG A 205 -17.99 -2.65 -2.20
N ALA A 206 -17.26 -3.68 -2.62
CA ALA A 206 -17.85 -4.82 -3.30
C ALA A 206 -18.89 -5.52 -2.42
N ARG A 207 -18.60 -5.73 -1.15
CA ARG A 207 -19.52 -6.36 -0.19
C ARG A 207 -20.73 -5.49 0.11
N GLN A 208 -20.57 -4.17 0.17
CA GLN A 208 -21.69 -3.23 0.28
C GLN A 208 -22.68 -3.36 -0.88
N LEU A 209 -22.17 -3.45 -2.10
CA LEU A 209 -22.98 -3.66 -3.30
C LEU A 209 -23.63 -5.05 -3.31
N GLU A 210 -22.90 -6.09 -2.91
CA GLU A 210 -23.38 -7.48 -2.83
C GLU A 210 -24.57 -7.63 -1.88
N VAL A 211 -24.55 -6.93 -0.73
CA VAL A 211 -25.69 -6.91 0.21
C VAL A 211 -26.79 -5.93 -0.19
N GLY A 212 -26.71 -5.31 -1.35
CA GLY A 212 -27.73 -4.39 -1.87
C GLY A 212 -27.75 -3.00 -1.23
N SER A 213 -26.68 -2.60 -0.54
CA SER A 213 -26.58 -1.25 0.01
C SER A 213 -26.33 -0.24 -1.13
N ALA A 214 -27.18 0.77 -1.23
CA ALA A 214 -27.07 1.83 -2.24
C ALA A 214 -26.24 3.02 -1.74
N GLU A 215 -26.24 3.29 -0.44
CA GLU A 215 -25.68 4.48 0.17
C GLU A 215 -24.76 4.13 1.35
N ALA A 216 -23.76 4.95 1.54
CA ALA A 216 -22.89 4.91 2.72
C ALA A 216 -22.53 6.32 3.18
N GLU A 217 -22.06 6.44 4.39
CA GLU A 217 -21.49 7.67 4.92
C GLU A 217 -19.97 7.68 4.77
N TRP A 218 -19.42 8.83 4.41
CA TRP A 218 -18.01 9.09 4.44
C TRP A 218 -17.54 9.33 5.87
N VAL A 219 -16.61 8.52 6.37
CA VAL A 219 -16.02 8.73 7.70
C VAL A 219 -14.57 9.16 7.53
N HIS A 220 -14.30 10.45 7.84
CA HIS A 220 -12.96 10.97 7.82
C HIS A 220 -12.14 10.39 8.99
N SER A 221 -10.92 9.98 8.70
CA SER A 221 -9.97 9.56 9.73
C SER A 221 -9.16 10.76 10.18
N ALA A 222 -9.20 11.12 11.45
CA ALA A 222 -8.39 12.19 12.02
C ALA A 222 -6.87 11.88 12.09
N GLY A 223 -6.43 10.72 11.61
CA GLY A 223 -5.06 10.21 11.78
C GLY A 223 -4.01 10.71 10.79
N GLY A 224 -4.29 11.69 9.94
CA GLY A 224 -3.33 12.26 8.98
C GLY A 224 -2.67 13.55 9.46
N ARG A 225 -1.36 13.72 9.25
CA ARG A 225 -0.67 14.99 9.59
C ARG A 225 -1.14 16.18 8.74
N LYS A 226 -1.56 15.94 7.49
CA LYS A 226 -2.11 16.93 6.55
C LYS A 226 -3.33 16.31 5.87
N PRO A 227 -4.52 16.38 6.51
CA PRO A 227 -5.74 15.88 5.90
C PRO A 227 -6.14 16.73 4.70
N ARG A 228 -6.74 16.11 3.68
CA ARG A 228 -7.32 16.83 2.55
C ARG A 228 -8.55 17.62 3.02
N PRO A 229 -8.63 18.93 2.80
CA PRO A 229 -9.77 19.74 3.27
C PRO A 229 -11.12 19.23 2.77
N THR A 230 -11.20 18.80 1.51
CA THR A 230 -12.41 18.24 0.91
C THR A 230 -12.86 16.95 1.58
N HIS A 231 -11.93 16.06 1.97
CA HIS A 231 -12.26 14.85 2.71
C HIS A 231 -12.74 15.14 4.15
N VAL A 232 -12.19 16.15 4.79
CA VAL A 232 -12.66 16.63 6.11
C VAL A 232 -14.07 17.19 5.99
N ALA A 233 -14.31 18.05 5.01
CA ALA A 233 -15.63 18.65 4.76
C ALA A 233 -16.70 17.64 4.35
N ASN A 234 -16.28 16.48 3.84
CA ASN A 234 -17.19 15.40 3.46
C ASN A 234 -17.50 14.43 4.63
N ASN A 235 -16.91 14.62 5.80
CA ASN A 235 -17.14 13.75 6.96
C ASN A 235 -18.64 13.68 7.30
N ASN A 236 -19.14 12.48 7.58
CA ASN A 236 -20.53 12.15 7.87
C ASN A 236 -21.53 12.46 6.74
N LYS A 237 -21.09 12.85 5.55
CA LYS A 237 -21.98 13.01 4.41
C LYS A 237 -22.20 11.68 3.72
N LYS A 238 -23.46 11.49 3.24
CA LYS A 238 -23.85 10.32 2.47
C LYS A 238 -23.36 10.43 1.03
N TYR A 239 -23.04 9.29 0.46
CA TYR A 239 -22.72 9.16 -0.97
C TYR A 239 -23.27 7.84 -1.52
N LYS A 240 -23.51 7.80 -2.82
CA LYS A 240 -23.94 6.57 -3.51
C LYS A 240 -22.73 5.66 -3.73
N ILE A 241 -22.82 4.42 -3.26
CA ILE A 241 -21.70 3.46 -3.29
C ILE A 241 -21.29 3.13 -4.73
N ALA A 242 -22.27 2.99 -5.63
CA ALA A 242 -21.99 2.66 -7.04
C ALA A 242 -21.26 3.79 -7.77
N GLU A 243 -21.60 5.05 -7.49
CA GLU A 243 -21.09 6.21 -8.21
C GLU A 243 -19.83 6.82 -7.57
N GLY A 244 -19.62 6.66 -6.27
CA GLY A 244 -18.63 7.37 -5.51
C GLY A 244 -19.04 8.83 -5.21
N TRP A 245 -18.18 9.53 -4.51
CA TRP A 245 -18.31 10.96 -4.24
C TRP A 245 -17.45 11.77 -5.21
N LEU A 246 -17.99 12.83 -5.79
CA LEU A 246 -17.25 13.75 -6.64
C LEU A 246 -16.44 14.69 -5.76
N ASP A 247 -15.11 14.54 -5.76
CA ASP A 247 -14.22 15.42 -5.01
C ASP A 247 -14.03 16.75 -5.77
N PRO A 248 -14.48 17.88 -5.21
CA PRO A 248 -14.38 19.19 -5.87
C PRO A 248 -12.95 19.69 -6.05
N ALA A 249 -11.97 19.10 -5.36
CA ALA A 249 -10.56 19.48 -5.51
C ALA A 249 -9.90 18.85 -6.73
N THR A 250 -10.41 17.70 -7.19
CA THR A 250 -9.79 16.90 -8.27
C THR A 250 -10.71 16.65 -9.45
N ASP A 251 -12.01 16.99 -9.32
CA ASP A 251 -13.09 16.67 -10.25
C ASP A 251 -13.16 15.17 -10.59
N LYS A 252 -12.81 14.31 -9.63
CA LYS A 252 -12.85 12.86 -9.77
C LYS A 252 -13.85 12.23 -8.83
N ARG A 253 -14.49 11.15 -9.29
CA ARG A 253 -15.27 10.30 -8.40
C ARG A 253 -14.35 9.35 -7.64
N ILE A 254 -14.42 9.46 -6.33
CA ILE A 254 -13.57 8.72 -5.41
C ILE A 254 -14.39 8.04 -4.31
N TRP A 255 -13.78 7.09 -3.63
CA TRP A 255 -14.36 6.38 -2.49
C TRP A 255 -13.46 6.54 -1.26
N PRO A 256 -13.99 6.43 -0.03
CA PRO A 256 -13.16 6.48 1.17
C PRO A 256 -12.05 5.42 1.11
N GLY A 257 -10.80 5.85 1.33
CA GLY A 257 -9.65 4.95 1.37
C GLY A 257 -8.98 4.65 0.02
N THR A 258 -9.48 5.16 -1.12
CA THR A 258 -8.93 4.84 -2.44
C THR A 258 -7.80 5.78 -2.89
N GLU A 259 -7.77 7.01 -2.41
CA GLU A 259 -6.71 7.96 -2.73
C GLU A 259 -5.41 7.65 -1.99
N ILE A 260 -4.27 8.03 -2.58
CA ILE A 260 -2.94 7.83 -1.98
C ILE A 260 -2.92 8.38 -0.55
N ASN A 261 -2.51 7.53 0.40
CA ASN A 261 -2.44 7.85 1.83
C ASN A 261 -3.78 8.30 2.47
N CYS A 262 -4.90 8.00 1.82
CA CYS A 262 -6.21 8.24 2.39
C CYS A 262 -6.54 7.18 3.45
N ARG A 263 -7.01 7.63 4.62
CA ARG A 263 -7.42 6.76 5.75
C ARG A 263 -8.91 6.84 6.04
N CYS A 264 -9.67 7.53 5.19
CA CYS A 264 -11.12 7.58 5.31
C CYS A 264 -11.71 6.19 5.11
N VAL A 265 -12.84 5.93 5.75
CA VAL A 265 -13.55 4.65 5.63
C VAL A 265 -15.02 4.89 5.30
N SER A 266 -15.67 3.86 4.78
CA SER A 266 -17.09 3.85 4.45
C SER A 266 -17.91 3.27 5.60
N ARG A 267 -19.01 3.92 5.97
CA ARG A 267 -20.01 3.42 6.90
C ARG A 267 -21.27 3.06 6.13
N THR A 268 -21.58 1.79 6.07
CA THR A 268 -22.68 1.23 5.28
C THR A 268 -24.05 1.60 5.86
N ILE A 269 -25.01 1.91 5.01
CA ILE A 269 -26.42 2.14 5.39
C ILE A 269 -27.27 1.04 4.78
N ILE A 270 -27.87 0.20 5.61
CA ILE A 270 -28.85 -0.81 5.20
C ILE A 270 -30.23 -0.17 5.28
N LYS A 271 -30.97 -0.15 4.16
CA LYS A 271 -32.33 0.39 4.14
C LYS A 271 -33.27 -0.47 4.96
N GLY A 272 -34.29 0.14 5.54
CA GLY A 272 -35.43 -0.57 6.13
C GLY A 272 -36.32 -1.20 5.06
N LEU A 273 -37.06 -2.24 5.45
CA LEU A 273 -38.21 -2.73 4.65
C LEU A 273 -39.24 -1.59 4.57
N LYS A 274 -39.75 -1.31 3.36
CA LYS A 274 -40.91 -0.45 3.20
C LYS A 274 -42.18 -1.22 3.52
#